data_3d3cd8f7f2389b636d18009995c1c21b
#
_entry.id   3d3cd8f7f2389b636d18009995c1c21b
#
_cell.length_a   1.000
_cell.length_b   1.000
_cell.length_c   1.000
_cell.angle_alpha   90.00
_cell.angle_beta   90.00
_cell.angle_gamma   90.00
#
_symmetry.space_group_name_H-M   'P 1'
#
loop_
_entity.id
_entity.type
_entity.pdbx_description
1 polymer ?
#
loop_
_entity_poly.entity_id
_entity_poly.type
_entity_poly.pdbx_seq_one_letter_code
_entity_poly.pdbx_strand_id
1 'polypeptide(L)'
;MADSVATAGRSVTLSGPRAWEYESWADDLDRVVVALSRQGFAFADSLLTRWLGRFAAHELDEKGLYLFGRSSALLGDLKRYQGTLVGPLSAQHSYVHARAIFAHLDIPRRVAQLDLSLAVAAEMSGKLESAARAYQTLASDDRLSARDRTRARLWVGTTLSKGGEHDFATRIMQAATRAFEELGEPQDWSAAHQKLALARRGAGDLPAAYRYLEIAQTSGALESPMQRVQLTTARAHVLRTDPATREDGLRLLDEAAQIAARFGLGHQLRSIEAIRRTCEDAFTSTDH
;
A
#
# COMPACT_ATOMS: atom_id res chain seq x y z
N MET A 1 -40.41 -24.69 -58.25
CA MET A 1 -39.06 -24.40 -57.85
C MET A 1 -39.13 -23.06 -57.16
N ALA A 2 -39.08 -23.01 -55.82
CA ALA A 2 -39.12 -21.82 -55.04
C ALA A 2 -37.87 -21.84 -54.12
N ASP A 3 -36.90 -20.96 -54.44
CA ASP A 3 -35.70 -20.80 -53.69
C ASP A 3 -36.02 -20.02 -52.40
N SER A 4 -35.86 -20.73 -51.26
CA SER A 4 -35.97 -20.15 -49.95
C SER A 4 -34.60 -19.56 -49.57
N VAL A 5 -34.47 -18.23 -49.65
CA VAL A 5 -33.31 -17.49 -49.15
C VAL A 5 -33.42 -17.41 -47.64
N ALA A 6 -32.70 -18.28 -46.96
CA ALA A 6 -32.53 -18.20 -45.52
C ALA A 6 -31.62 -16.98 -45.17
N THR A 7 -32.25 -15.91 -44.70
CA THR A 7 -31.55 -14.76 -44.12
C THR A 7 -30.99 -15.17 -42.76
N ALA A 8 -29.73 -15.59 -42.73
CA ALA A 8 -29.00 -15.77 -41.47
C ALA A 8 -28.83 -14.42 -40.77
N GLY A 9 -29.70 -14.17 -39.82
CA GLY A 9 -29.55 -13.04 -38.86
C GLY A 9 -28.25 -13.21 -38.09
N ARG A 10 -27.23 -12.45 -38.46
CA ARG A 10 -26.04 -12.26 -37.62
C ARG A 10 -26.50 -11.59 -36.33
N SER A 11 -26.59 -12.39 -35.28
CA SER A 11 -26.68 -11.85 -33.92
C SER A 11 -25.41 -11.04 -33.69
N VAL A 12 -25.54 -9.72 -33.76
CA VAL A 12 -24.49 -8.78 -33.31
C VAL A 12 -24.46 -8.91 -31.77
N THR A 13 -23.62 -9.82 -31.30
CA THR A 13 -23.23 -9.81 -29.89
C THR A 13 -22.55 -8.48 -29.66
N LEU A 14 -23.22 -7.55 -28.97
CA LEU A 14 -22.63 -6.32 -28.47
C LEU A 14 -21.54 -6.74 -27.48
N SER A 15 -20.31 -6.83 -27.98
CA SER A 15 -19.09 -7.08 -27.24
C SER A 15 -18.72 -5.77 -26.55
N GLY A 16 -18.97 -5.65 -25.26
CA GLY A 16 -18.61 -4.47 -24.47
C GLY A 16 -19.70 -4.06 -23.47
N PRO A 17 -19.35 -3.20 -22.49
CA PRO A 17 -20.29 -2.73 -21.48
C PRO A 17 -21.38 -1.84 -22.07
N ARG A 18 -22.62 -1.97 -21.58
CA ARG A 18 -23.72 -1.05 -21.89
C ARG A 18 -23.52 0.27 -21.11
N ALA A 19 -24.13 1.37 -21.54
CA ALA A 19 -23.99 2.69 -20.92
C ALA A 19 -24.18 2.67 -19.39
N TRP A 20 -25.23 2.01 -18.91
CA TRP A 20 -25.50 1.88 -17.47
C TRP A 20 -24.51 0.96 -16.71
N GLU A 21 -23.83 0.07 -17.38
CA GLU A 21 -22.81 -0.79 -16.77
C GLU A 21 -21.53 -0.01 -16.44
N TYR A 22 -21.19 1.01 -17.24
CA TYR A 22 -20.09 1.93 -16.92
C TYR A 22 -20.34 2.71 -15.63
N GLU A 23 -21.56 3.17 -15.41
CA GLU A 23 -21.95 3.88 -14.18
C GLU A 23 -21.88 2.94 -12.98
N SER A 24 -22.50 1.77 -13.09
CA SER A 24 -22.48 0.75 -12.04
C SER A 24 -21.04 0.29 -11.71
N TRP A 25 -20.18 0.17 -12.72
CA TRP A 25 -18.79 -0.18 -12.51
C TRP A 25 -18.02 0.92 -11.77
N ALA A 26 -18.22 2.17 -12.16
CA ALA A 26 -17.60 3.31 -11.49
C ALA A 26 -18.03 3.41 -10.01
N ASP A 27 -19.35 3.28 -9.74
CA ASP A 27 -19.90 3.27 -8.38
C ASP A 27 -19.34 2.14 -7.52
N ASP A 28 -19.22 0.94 -8.09
CA ASP A 28 -18.62 -0.18 -7.39
C ASP A 28 -17.13 0.04 -7.09
N LEU A 29 -16.38 0.69 -7.99
CA LEU A 29 -14.99 1.05 -7.70
C LEU A 29 -14.87 2.06 -6.55
N ASP A 30 -15.79 2.99 -6.43
CA ASP A 30 -15.81 3.91 -5.29
C ASP A 30 -16.18 3.19 -3.98
N ARG A 31 -17.08 2.21 -4.02
CA ARG A 31 -17.35 1.29 -2.89
C ARG A 31 -16.12 0.45 -2.54
N VAL A 32 -15.36 -0.02 -3.52
CA VAL A 32 -14.09 -0.74 -3.31
C VAL A 32 -13.09 0.14 -2.58
N VAL A 33 -12.92 1.42 -2.97
CA VAL A 33 -12.03 2.36 -2.28
C VAL A 33 -12.41 2.50 -0.80
N VAL A 34 -13.71 2.67 -0.51
CA VAL A 34 -14.21 2.74 0.87
C VAL A 34 -13.98 1.42 1.61
N ALA A 35 -14.25 0.28 0.96
CA ALA A 35 -14.03 -1.03 1.57
C ALA A 35 -12.55 -1.27 1.92
N LEU A 36 -11.62 -0.94 1.02
CA LEU A 36 -10.18 -1.06 1.25
C LEU A 36 -9.72 -0.17 2.40
N SER A 37 -10.23 1.06 2.52
CA SER A 37 -9.89 1.96 3.63
C SER A 37 -10.34 1.44 5.00
N ARG A 38 -11.40 0.62 5.01
CA ARG A 38 -11.98 -0.03 6.21
C ARG A 38 -11.56 -1.48 6.38
N GLN A 39 -10.65 -1.98 5.54
CA GLN A 39 -10.20 -3.38 5.46
C GLN A 39 -11.32 -4.40 5.21
N GLY A 40 -12.36 -4.00 4.49
CA GLY A 40 -13.44 -4.88 4.00
C GLY A 40 -13.01 -5.69 2.77
N PHE A 41 -11.94 -6.48 2.88
CA PHE A 41 -11.25 -7.11 1.74
C PHE A 41 -12.10 -8.11 0.98
N ALA A 42 -12.93 -8.91 1.65
CA ALA A 42 -13.82 -9.87 0.99
C ALA A 42 -14.85 -9.17 0.08
N PHE A 43 -15.42 -8.06 0.57
CA PHE A 43 -16.35 -7.26 -0.21
C PHE A 43 -15.66 -6.58 -1.41
N ALA A 44 -14.48 -5.99 -1.19
CA ALA A 44 -13.68 -5.38 -2.26
C ALA A 44 -13.30 -6.43 -3.34
N ASP A 45 -12.86 -7.62 -2.92
CA ASP A 45 -12.50 -8.71 -3.83
C ASP A 45 -13.69 -9.17 -4.69
N SER A 46 -14.86 -9.32 -4.09
CA SER A 46 -16.07 -9.74 -4.81
C SER A 46 -16.48 -8.75 -5.91
N LEU A 47 -16.40 -7.44 -5.63
CA LEU A 47 -16.72 -6.41 -6.61
C LEU A 47 -15.67 -6.35 -7.74
N LEU A 48 -14.38 -6.41 -7.39
CA LEU A 48 -13.29 -6.40 -8.36
C LEU A 48 -13.33 -7.64 -9.26
N THR A 49 -13.51 -8.82 -8.70
CA THR A 49 -13.58 -10.09 -9.45
C THR A 49 -14.79 -10.09 -10.38
N ARG A 50 -15.93 -9.53 -9.96
CA ARG A 50 -17.12 -9.43 -10.81
C ARG A 50 -16.83 -8.68 -12.11
N TRP A 51 -16.19 -7.50 -12.03
CA TRP A 51 -15.95 -6.66 -13.20
C TRP A 51 -14.78 -7.15 -14.05
N LEU A 52 -13.67 -7.55 -13.42
CA LEU A 52 -12.51 -8.08 -14.12
C LEU A 52 -12.77 -9.43 -14.80
N GLY A 53 -13.72 -10.22 -14.28
CA GLY A 53 -14.12 -11.49 -14.90
C GLY A 53 -15.24 -11.36 -15.94
N ARG A 54 -15.92 -10.20 -16.01
CA ARG A 54 -17.05 -10.00 -16.93
C ARG A 54 -16.62 -9.56 -18.31
N PHE A 55 -15.57 -8.75 -18.42
CA PHE A 55 -15.09 -8.18 -19.66
C PHE A 55 -13.61 -8.49 -19.87
N ALA A 56 -13.25 -8.83 -21.11
CA ALA A 56 -11.84 -8.91 -21.48
C ALA A 56 -11.33 -7.53 -21.93
N ALA A 57 -10.09 -7.19 -21.56
CA ALA A 57 -9.55 -5.85 -21.85
C ALA A 57 -9.57 -5.47 -23.34
N HIS A 58 -9.37 -6.46 -24.24
CA HIS A 58 -9.38 -6.25 -25.70
C HIS A 58 -10.76 -5.98 -26.31
N GLU A 59 -11.84 -6.20 -25.54
CA GLU A 59 -13.23 -5.95 -25.96
C GLU A 59 -13.74 -4.58 -25.51
N LEU A 60 -12.93 -3.82 -24.75
CA LEU A 60 -13.32 -2.58 -24.13
C LEU A 60 -12.90 -1.36 -24.97
N ASP A 61 -13.75 -0.36 -25.00
CA ASP A 61 -13.39 0.98 -25.44
C ASP A 61 -12.51 1.70 -24.40
N GLU A 62 -12.07 2.92 -24.68
CA GLU A 62 -11.21 3.71 -23.78
C GLU A 62 -11.81 3.91 -22.39
N LYS A 63 -13.13 4.13 -22.29
CA LYS A 63 -13.83 4.27 -21.00
C LYS A 63 -13.81 2.96 -20.22
N GLY A 64 -14.09 1.85 -20.87
CA GLY A 64 -14.01 0.52 -20.27
C GLY A 64 -12.59 0.15 -19.84
N LEU A 65 -11.60 0.42 -20.69
CA LEU A 65 -10.19 0.22 -20.38
C LEU A 65 -9.74 1.05 -19.19
N TYR A 66 -10.21 2.30 -19.06
CA TYR A 66 -9.94 3.13 -17.89
C TYR A 66 -10.48 2.49 -16.60
N LEU A 67 -11.73 2.01 -16.61
CA LEU A 67 -12.33 1.33 -15.46
C LEU A 67 -11.64 0.01 -15.14
N PHE A 68 -11.26 -0.75 -16.18
CA PHE A 68 -10.50 -1.99 -16.03
C PHE A 68 -9.11 -1.73 -15.42
N GLY A 69 -8.41 -0.68 -15.87
CA GLY A 69 -7.15 -0.24 -15.28
C GLY A 69 -7.28 0.18 -13.81
N ARG A 70 -8.36 0.92 -13.46
CA ARG A 70 -8.69 1.26 -12.05
C ARG A 70 -8.94 0.00 -11.22
N SER A 71 -9.72 -0.95 -11.75
CA SER A 71 -10.00 -2.23 -11.09
C SER A 71 -8.73 -3.03 -10.81
N SER A 72 -7.85 -3.12 -11.81
CA SER A 72 -6.56 -3.81 -11.69
C SER A 72 -5.64 -3.13 -10.66
N ALA A 73 -5.61 -1.80 -10.61
CA ALA A 73 -4.85 -1.05 -9.61
C ALA A 73 -5.37 -1.32 -8.18
N LEU A 74 -6.69 -1.27 -7.96
CA LEU A 74 -7.32 -1.56 -6.67
C LEU A 74 -7.15 -3.03 -6.26
N LEU A 75 -7.16 -3.97 -7.21
CA LEU A 75 -6.80 -5.37 -6.95
C LEU A 75 -5.35 -5.48 -6.48
N GLY A 76 -4.45 -4.70 -7.08
CA GLY A 76 -3.07 -4.58 -6.60
C GLY A 76 -2.98 -4.10 -5.15
N ASP A 77 -3.75 -3.06 -4.78
CA ASP A 77 -3.81 -2.57 -3.39
C ASP A 77 -4.34 -3.65 -2.43
N LEU A 78 -5.42 -4.33 -2.79
CA LEU A 78 -5.96 -5.46 -2.02
C LEU A 78 -4.90 -6.53 -1.77
N LYS A 79 -4.23 -7.00 -2.85
CA LYS A 79 -3.18 -8.03 -2.76
C LYS A 79 -1.99 -7.57 -1.92
N ARG A 80 -1.62 -6.29 -2.01
CA ARG A 80 -0.57 -5.69 -1.19
C ARG A 80 -0.92 -5.72 0.30
N TYR A 81 -2.14 -5.36 0.69
CA TYR A 81 -2.60 -5.46 2.08
C TYR A 81 -2.61 -6.90 2.60
N GLN A 82 -3.06 -7.83 1.79
CA GLN A 82 -3.01 -9.27 2.08
C GLN A 82 -1.58 -9.83 2.09
N GLY A 83 -0.62 -9.05 1.56
CA GLY A 83 0.79 -9.42 1.53
C GLY A 83 1.18 -10.33 0.37
N THR A 84 0.35 -10.51 -0.63
CA THR A 84 0.69 -11.24 -1.87
C THR A 84 1.40 -10.27 -2.81
N LEU A 85 2.72 -10.13 -2.64
CA LEU A 85 3.50 -9.05 -3.27
C LEU A 85 4.05 -9.42 -4.64
N VAL A 86 4.53 -10.64 -4.83
CA VAL A 86 5.24 -11.12 -6.03
C VAL A 86 4.62 -12.42 -6.53
N GLY A 87 4.62 -12.63 -7.83
CA GLY A 87 4.06 -13.82 -8.49
C GLY A 87 2.89 -13.51 -9.42
N PRO A 88 2.29 -14.52 -10.07
CA PRO A 88 1.28 -14.33 -11.12
C PRO A 88 -0.02 -13.65 -10.66
N LEU A 89 -0.40 -13.85 -9.40
CA LEU A 89 -1.64 -13.28 -8.81
C LEU A 89 -1.33 -12.20 -7.76
N SER A 90 -0.21 -11.51 -7.90
CA SER A 90 0.31 -10.58 -6.90
C SER A 90 -0.09 -9.14 -7.14
N ALA A 91 0.20 -8.30 -6.15
CA ALA A 91 0.10 -6.85 -6.25
C ALA A 91 0.96 -6.31 -7.41
N GLN A 92 2.21 -6.78 -7.52
CA GLN A 92 3.12 -6.37 -8.59
C GLN A 92 2.54 -6.67 -9.97
N HIS A 93 1.99 -7.88 -10.19
CA HIS A 93 1.37 -8.24 -11.47
C HIS A 93 0.19 -7.33 -11.81
N SER A 94 -0.70 -7.09 -10.83
CA SER A 94 -1.87 -6.22 -11.01
C SER A 94 -1.48 -4.77 -11.31
N TYR A 95 -0.46 -4.23 -10.65
CA TYR A 95 0.03 -2.87 -10.90
C TYR A 95 0.71 -2.74 -12.26
N VAL A 96 1.51 -3.72 -12.68
CA VAL A 96 2.14 -3.74 -14.03
C VAL A 96 1.07 -3.75 -15.12
N HIS A 97 0.03 -4.58 -14.95
CA HIS A 97 -1.10 -4.63 -15.89
C HIS A 97 -1.85 -3.29 -15.96
N ALA A 98 -2.24 -2.73 -14.81
CA ALA A 98 -2.91 -1.42 -14.76
C ALA A 98 -2.04 -0.31 -15.37
N ARG A 99 -0.73 -0.34 -15.11
CA ARG A 99 0.24 0.62 -15.65
C ARG A 99 0.30 0.58 -17.20
N ALA A 100 0.32 -0.63 -17.77
CA ALA A 100 0.30 -0.80 -19.22
C ALA A 100 -0.97 -0.23 -19.86
N ILE A 101 -2.13 -0.45 -19.22
CA ILE A 101 -3.41 0.11 -19.67
C ILE A 101 -3.37 1.65 -19.62
N PHE A 102 -2.94 2.27 -18.52
CA PHE A 102 -2.89 3.72 -18.42
C PHE A 102 -1.82 4.35 -19.32
N ALA A 103 -0.74 3.63 -19.62
CA ALA A 103 0.22 4.05 -20.62
C ALA A 103 -0.38 4.03 -22.04
N HIS A 104 -1.16 3.00 -22.38
CA HIS A 104 -1.90 2.91 -23.64
C HIS A 104 -2.94 4.02 -23.80
N LEU A 105 -3.62 4.40 -22.70
CA LEU A 105 -4.59 5.48 -22.68
C LEU A 105 -3.97 6.90 -22.58
N ASP A 106 -2.65 7.00 -22.60
CA ASP A 106 -1.90 8.25 -22.43
C ASP A 106 -2.32 9.05 -21.18
N ILE A 107 -2.37 8.36 -20.02
CA ILE A 107 -2.70 8.99 -18.72
C ILE A 107 -1.45 8.98 -17.82
N PRO A 108 -0.49 9.90 -18.06
CA PRO A 108 0.85 9.87 -17.44
C PRO A 108 0.80 9.97 -15.91
N ARG A 109 -0.17 10.70 -15.34
CA ARG A 109 -0.36 10.77 -13.89
C ARG A 109 -0.66 9.40 -13.28
N ARG A 110 -1.54 8.60 -13.91
CA ARG A 110 -1.88 7.25 -13.43
C ARG A 110 -0.70 6.31 -13.53
N VAL A 111 0.08 6.43 -14.60
CA VAL A 111 1.33 5.67 -14.78
C VAL A 111 2.30 5.96 -13.62
N ALA A 112 2.54 7.24 -13.29
CA ALA A 112 3.43 7.63 -12.20
C ALA A 112 2.91 7.16 -10.81
N GLN A 113 1.60 7.19 -10.58
CA GLN A 113 1.00 6.65 -9.34
C GLN A 113 1.22 5.13 -9.20
N LEU A 114 1.17 4.40 -10.31
CA LEU A 114 1.46 2.96 -10.31
C LEU A 114 2.95 2.65 -10.19
N ASP A 115 3.83 3.50 -10.74
CA ASP A 115 5.27 3.43 -10.49
C ASP A 115 5.56 3.58 -8.98
N LEU A 116 4.85 4.47 -8.28
CA LEU A 116 4.94 4.61 -6.82
C LEU A 116 4.44 3.34 -6.10
N SER A 117 3.31 2.78 -6.52
CA SER A 117 2.78 1.53 -5.94
C SER A 117 3.72 0.34 -6.16
N LEU A 118 4.38 0.26 -7.32
CA LEU A 118 5.39 -0.74 -7.63
C LEU A 118 6.65 -0.59 -6.76
N ALA A 119 7.09 0.65 -6.50
CA ALA A 119 8.19 0.93 -5.59
C ALA A 119 7.86 0.48 -4.16
N VAL A 120 6.62 0.72 -3.69
CA VAL A 120 6.14 0.22 -2.39
C VAL A 120 6.15 -1.31 -2.35
N ALA A 121 5.66 -1.99 -3.39
CA ALA A 121 5.69 -3.46 -3.46
C ALA A 121 7.13 -4.01 -3.46
N ALA A 122 8.06 -3.34 -4.11
CA ALA A 122 9.48 -3.70 -4.12
C ALA A 122 10.10 -3.55 -2.71
N GLU A 123 9.85 -2.43 -2.03
CA GLU A 123 10.29 -2.20 -0.64
C GLU A 123 9.75 -3.29 0.31
N MET A 124 8.44 -3.56 0.24
CA MET A 124 7.77 -4.58 1.05
C MET A 124 8.28 -6.00 0.76
N SER A 125 8.86 -6.23 -0.42
CA SER A 125 9.51 -7.48 -0.81
C SER A 125 11.00 -7.54 -0.47
N GLY A 126 11.54 -6.54 0.26
CA GLY A 126 12.94 -6.48 0.68
C GLY A 126 13.91 -5.93 -0.36
N LYS A 127 13.44 -5.48 -1.54
CA LYS A 127 14.28 -4.88 -2.60
C LYS A 127 14.58 -3.40 -2.30
N LEU A 128 15.23 -3.13 -1.16
CA LEU A 128 15.37 -1.79 -0.60
C LEU A 128 16.10 -0.82 -1.53
N GLU A 129 17.22 -1.23 -2.12
CA GLU A 129 18.02 -0.37 -3.00
C GLU A 129 17.25 0.03 -4.28
N SER A 130 16.56 -0.93 -4.90
CA SER A 130 15.71 -0.67 -6.06
C SER A 130 14.54 0.26 -5.73
N ALA A 131 13.90 0.05 -4.58
CA ALA A 131 12.82 0.89 -4.11
C ALA A 131 13.31 2.33 -3.81
N ALA A 132 14.48 2.48 -3.17
CA ALA A 132 15.06 3.78 -2.87
C ALA A 132 15.30 4.61 -4.14
N ARG A 133 15.90 4.00 -5.18
CA ARG A 133 16.12 4.66 -6.48
C ARG A 133 14.80 5.08 -7.14
N ALA A 134 13.81 4.20 -7.13
CA ALA A 134 12.49 4.51 -7.68
C ALA A 134 11.82 5.68 -6.93
N TYR A 135 11.85 5.67 -5.60
CA TYR A 135 11.30 6.76 -4.78
C TYR A 135 12.03 8.09 -5.01
N GLN A 136 13.37 8.08 -5.16
CA GLN A 136 14.14 9.29 -5.47
C GLN A 136 13.70 9.92 -6.80
N THR A 137 13.52 9.13 -7.84
CA THR A 137 12.99 9.60 -9.13
C THR A 137 11.58 10.16 -8.99
N LEU A 138 10.69 9.44 -8.28
CA LEU A 138 9.28 9.84 -8.11
C LEU A 138 9.11 11.07 -7.20
N ALA A 139 10.05 11.34 -6.30
CA ALA A 139 10.03 12.51 -5.43
C ALA A 139 10.16 13.85 -6.18
N SER A 140 10.63 13.82 -7.43
CA SER A 140 10.74 14.97 -8.34
C SER A 140 9.89 14.85 -9.60
N ASP A 141 9.01 13.83 -9.69
CA ASP A 141 8.19 13.58 -10.88
C ASP A 141 6.97 14.52 -10.92
N ASP A 142 6.95 15.43 -11.87
CA ASP A 142 5.89 16.44 -12.03
C ASP A 142 4.52 15.85 -12.42
N ARG A 143 4.49 14.60 -12.89
CA ARG A 143 3.24 13.87 -13.14
C ARG A 143 2.49 13.55 -11.82
N LEU A 144 3.19 13.51 -10.70
CA LEU A 144 2.63 13.25 -9.37
C LEU A 144 2.13 14.54 -8.70
N SER A 145 1.13 14.39 -7.82
CA SER A 145 0.71 15.47 -6.93
C SER A 145 1.81 15.83 -5.92
N ALA A 146 1.74 17.03 -5.34
CA ALA A 146 2.65 17.43 -4.26
C ALA A 146 2.62 16.42 -3.10
N ARG A 147 1.43 15.91 -2.76
CA ARG A 147 1.24 14.85 -1.75
C ARG A 147 1.98 13.56 -2.12
N ASP A 148 1.83 13.06 -3.36
CA ASP A 148 2.45 11.81 -3.79
C ASP A 148 3.97 11.95 -3.86
N ARG A 149 4.50 13.12 -4.31
CA ARG A 149 5.95 13.42 -4.27
C ARG A 149 6.49 13.45 -2.83
N THR A 150 5.73 14.04 -1.89
CA THR A 150 6.11 14.08 -0.48
C THR A 150 6.10 12.67 0.14
N ARG A 151 5.15 11.82 -0.23
CA ARG A 151 5.15 10.40 0.11
C ARG A 151 6.39 9.68 -0.41
N ALA A 152 6.76 9.91 -1.68
CA ALA A 152 7.98 9.34 -2.23
C ALA A 152 9.23 9.75 -1.42
N ARG A 153 9.34 11.04 -1.02
CA ARG A 153 10.42 11.51 -0.14
C ARG A 153 10.42 10.81 1.22
N LEU A 154 9.26 10.64 1.85
CA LEU A 154 9.15 9.89 3.11
C LEU A 154 9.63 8.45 2.95
N TRP A 155 9.28 7.80 1.85
CA TRP A 155 9.68 6.41 1.57
C TRP A 155 11.17 6.29 1.25
N VAL A 156 11.82 7.30 0.64
CA VAL A 156 13.29 7.36 0.56
C VAL A 156 13.89 7.26 1.97
N GLY A 157 13.44 8.08 2.92
CA GLY A 157 13.89 8.02 4.30
C GLY A 157 13.62 6.65 4.95
N THR A 158 12.46 6.05 4.68
CA THR A 158 12.10 4.73 5.23
C THR A 158 13.04 3.63 4.74
N THR A 159 13.36 3.61 3.44
CA THR A 159 14.28 2.61 2.87
C THR A 159 15.71 2.79 3.39
N LEU A 160 16.18 4.02 3.51
CA LEU A 160 17.48 4.33 4.09
C LEU A 160 17.58 3.91 5.56
N SER A 161 16.54 4.19 6.36
CA SER A 161 16.49 3.75 7.75
C SER A 161 16.51 2.23 7.90
N LYS A 162 15.80 1.50 7.03
CA LYS A 162 15.85 0.03 6.98
C LYS A 162 17.23 -0.49 6.57
N GLY A 163 18.00 0.30 5.81
CA GLY A 163 19.38 0.02 5.42
C GLY A 163 20.43 0.42 6.48
N GLY A 164 20.03 0.99 7.62
CA GLY A 164 20.93 1.40 8.70
C GLY A 164 21.35 2.87 8.68
N GLU A 165 21.00 3.64 7.64
CA GLU A 165 21.34 5.06 7.46
C GLU A 165 20.40 5.98 8.26
N HIS A 166 20.29 5.76 9.58
CA HIS A 166 19.23 6.34 10.42
C HIS A 166 19.26 7.87 10.51
N ASP A 167 20.44 8.51 10.63
CA ASP A 167 20.55 9.96 10.78
C ASP A 167 20.21 10.68 9.47
N PHE A 168 20.68 10.17 8.34
CA PHE A 168 20.34 10.73 7.04
C PHE A 168 18.85 10.55 6.73
N ALA A 169 18.32 9.37 7.00
CA ALA A 169 16.90 9.05 6.89
C ALA A 169 16.04 10.03 7.71
N THR A 170 16.44 10.32 8.96
CA THR A 170 15.70 11.23 9.83
C THR A 170 15.58 12.63 9.21
N ARG A 171 16.66 13.18 8.64
CA ARG A 171 16.61 14.51 8.00
C ARG A 171 15.62 14.57 6.84
N ILE A 172 15.62 13.53 5.99
CA ILE A 172 14.68 13.41 4.85
C ILE A 172 13.24 13.30 5.36
N MET A 173 12.99 12.45 6.36
CA MET A 173 11.65 12.26 6.93
C MET A 173 11.12 13.51 7.60
N GLN A 174 11.97 14.29 8.33
CA GLN A 174 11.56 15.55 8.92
C GLN A 174 11.15 16.60 7.88
N ALA A 175 11.87 16.65 6.74
CA ALA A 175 11.49 17.54 5.64
C ALA A 175 10.13 17.11 5.03
N ALA A 176 9.90 15.81 4.85
CA ALA A 176 8.61 15.29 4.39
C ALA A 176 7.48 15.56 5.39
N THR A 177 7.74 15.43 6.68
CA THR A 177 6.76 15.71 7.75
C THR A 177 6.29 17.16 7.72
N ARG A 178 7.20 18.13 7.59
CA ARG A 178 6.86 19.55 7.44
C ARG A 178 6.02 19.80 6.18
N ALA A 179 6.39 19.17 5.06
CA ALA A 179 5.63 19.31 3.83
C ALA A 179 4.21 18.73 3.94
N PHE A 180 3.98 17.65 4.68
CA PHE A 180 2.63 17.14 4.96
C PHE A 180 1.82 18.08 5.84
N GLU A 181 2.44 18.74 6.81
CA GLU A 181 1.80 19.77 7.64
C GLU A 181 1.35 20.95 6.79
N GLU A 182 2.24 21.47 5.93
CA GLU A 182 1.93 22.55 4.98
C GLU A 182 0.83 22.20 3.97
N LEU A 183 0.78 20.92 3.56
CA LEU A 183 -0.25 20.42 2.64
C LEU A 183 -1.59 20.12 3.33
N GLY A 184 -1.67 20.15 4.66
CA GLY A 184 -2.87 19.80 5.41
C GLY A 184 -3.23 18.31 5.31
N GLU A 185 -2.24 17.40 5.29
CA GLU A 185 -2.42 15.95 5.15
C GLU A 185 -2.18 15.23 6.50
N PRO A 186 -3.14 15.25 7.44
CA PRO A 186 -2.94 14.78 8.81
C PRO A 186 -2.61 13.29 8.91
N GLN A 187 -3.15 12.46 8.01
CA GLN A 187 -2.88 11.01 8.01
C GLN A 187 -1.43 10.71 7.58
N ASP A 188 -0.95 11.38 6.52
CA ASP A 188 0.43 11.23 6.05
C ASP A 188 1.42 11.84 7.05
N TRP A 189 1.05 12.94 7.72
CA TRP A 189 1.81 13.56 8.80
C TRP A 189 1.98 12.61 10.00
N SER A 190 0.89 11.95 10.44
CA SER A 190 0.95 10.93 11.50
C SER A 190 1.83 9.75 11.10
N ALA A 191 1.66 9.24 9.87
CA ALA A 191 2.50 8.15 9.36
C ALA A 191 3.99 8.55 9.30
N ALA A 192 4.30 9.81 8.95
CA ALA A 192 5.67 10.32 8.93
C ALA A 192 6.29 10.33 10.34
N HIS A 193 5.56 10.76 11.37
CA HIS A 193 6.02 10.71 12.76
C HIS A 193 6.26 9.26 13.22
N GLN A 194 5.40 8.32 12.85
CA GLN A 194 5.63 6.90 13.12
C GLN A 194 6.94 6.39 12.48
N LYS A 195 7.25 6.80 11.25
CA LYS A 195 8.51 6.43 10.58
C LYS A 195 9.73 7.08 11.24
N LEU A 196 9.60 8.35 11.65
CA LEU A 196 10.63 9.03 12.44
C LEU A 196 10.92 8.32 13.77
N ALA A 197 9.89 7.85 14.48
CA ALA A 197 10.07 7.06 15.69
C ALA A 197 10.91 5.81 15.45
N LEU A 198 10.61 5.06 14.38
CA LEU A 198 11.37 3.85 14.03
C LEU A 198 12.82 4.17 13.62
N ALA A 199 13.06 5.27 12.90
CA ALA A 199 14.40 5.71 12.54
C ALA A 199 15.21 6.10 13.77
N ARG A 200 14.60 6.84 14.72
CA ARG A 200 15.25 7.22 16.01
C ARG A 200 15.52 6.00 16.89
N ARG A 201 14.61 5.03 16.93
CA ARG A 201 14.88 3.74 17.58
C ARG A 201 16.12 3.06 16.98
N GLY A 202 16.21 3.01 15.65
CA GLY A 202 17.36 2.44 14.96
C GLY A 202 18.68 3.15 15.26
N ALA A 203 18.64 4.47 15.46
CA ALA A 203 19.78 5.28 15.91
C ALA A 203 20.09 5.17 17.42
N GLY A 204 19.32 4.40 18.19
CA GLY A 204 19.48 4.30 19.65
C GLY A 204 18.88 5.44 20.46
N ASP A 205 18.23 6.42 19.83
CA ASP A 205 17.61 7.57 20.50
C ASP A 205 16.17 7.24 20.91
N LEU A 206 16.03 6.44 21.97
CA LEU A 206 14.72 6.01 22.48
C LEU A 206 13.85 7.18 23.00
N PRO A 207 14.40 8.20 23.71
CA PRO A 207 13.59 9.34 24.11
C PRO A 207 12.94 10.09 22.94
N ALA A 208 13.65 10.29 21.84
CA ALA A 208 13.07 10.88 20.63
C ALA A 208 12.06 9.94 19.97
N ALA A 209 12.32 8.64 19.93
CA ALA A 209 11.39 7.64 19.38
C ALA A 209 10.04 7.68 20.11
N TYR A 210 10.03 7.73 21.45
CA TYR A 210 8.79 7.85 22.23
C TYR A 210 8.03 9.14 21.93
N ARG A 211 8.73 10.29 21.89
CA ARG A 211 8.09 11.58 21.56
C ARG A 211 7.39 11.53 20.18
N TYR A 212 8.05 10.98 19.17
CA TYR A 212 7.44 10.86 17.84
C TYR A 212 6.24 9.91 17.81
N LEU A 213 6.23 8.84 18.61
CA LEU A 213 5.06 7.97 18.76
C LEU A 213 3.88 8.68 19.42
N GLU A 214 4.12 9.47 20.47
CA GLU A 214 3.07 10.28 21.11
C GLU A 214 2.45 11.27 20.14
N ILE A 215 3.26 11.99 19.36
CA ILE A 215 2.79 12.91 18.33
C ILE A 215 1.95 12.15 17.29
N ALA A 216 2.41 10.98 16.80
CA ALA A 216 1.66 10.17 15.85
C ALA A 216 0.29 9.73 16.39
N GLN A 217 0.14 9.51 17.70
CA GLN A 217 -1.12 9.12 18.35
C GLN A 217 -2.12 10.26 18.47
N THR A 218 -1.64 11.50 18.70
CA THR A 218 -2.52 12.67 18.96
C THR A 218 -3.24 13.17 17.71
N SER A 219 -2.82 12.78 16.52
CA SER A 219 -3.36 13.29 15.24
C SER A 219 -4.75 12.75 14.86
N GLY A 220 -5.46 12.02 15.74
CA GLY A 220 -6.78 11.48 15.46
C GLY A 220 -6.84 10.38 14.38
N ALA A 221 -5.69 9.96 13.86
CA ALA A 221 -5.58 9.03 12.73
C ALA A 221 -5.86 7.55 13.07
N LEU A 222 -6.38 7.23 14.25
CA LEU A 222 -6.64 5.85 14.70
C LEU A 222 -7.96 5.24 14.15
N GLU A 223 -8.53 5.82 13.11
CA GLU A 223 -9.83 5.38 12.60
C GLU A 223 -9.80 4.04 11.86
N SER A 224 -8.64 3.65 11.27
CA SER A 224 -8.56 2.40 10.52
C SER A 224 -7.81 1.30 11.29
N PRO A 225 -8.27 0.02 11.17
CA PRO A 225 -7.54 -1.12 11.74
C PRO A 225 -6.09 -1.19 11.29
N MET A 226 -5.79 -0.85 10.03
CA MET A 226 -4.43 -0.80 9.49
C MET A 226 -3.55 0.20 10.27
N GLN A 227 -4.02 1.43 10.46
CA GLN A 227 -3.26 2.46 11.18
C GLN A 227 -3.02 2.05 12.64
N ARG A 228 -4.04 1.47 13.30
CA ARG A 228 -3.90 0.92 14.65
C ARG A 228 -2.81 -0.14 14.71
N VAL A 229 -2.85 -1.13 13.83
CA VAL A 229 -1.83 -2.19 13.77
C VAL A 229 -0.43 -1.60 13.53
N GLN A 230 -0.29 -0.66 12.59
CA GLN A 230 1.00 -0.04 12.28
C GLN A 230 1.56 0.71 13.47
N LEU A 231 0.74 1.51 14.17
CA LEU A 231 1.18 2.32 15.29
C LEU A 231 1.49 1.46 16.52
N THR A 232 0.62 0.47 16.83
CA THR A 232 0.86 -0.50 17.93
C THR A 232 2.14 -1.29 17.67
N THR A 233 2.38 -1.75 16.43
CA THR A 233 3.62 -2.46 16.05
C THR A 233 4.85 -1.57 16.21
N ALA A 234 4.77 -0.29 15.79
CA ALA A 234 5.88 0.66 15.96
C ALA A 234 6.21 0.90 17.43
N ARG A 235 5.18 1.10 18.28
CA ARG A 235 5.33 1.26 19.72
C ARG A 235 5.94 0.01 20.36
N ALA A 236 5.41 -1.15 20.03
CA ALA A 236 5.96 -2.42 20.48
C ALA A 236 7.43 -2.59 20.12
N HIS A 237 7.80 -2.19 18.92
CA HIS A 237 9.18 -2.28 18.42
C HIS A 237 10.12 -1.35 19.17
N VAL A 238 9.67 -0.16 19.61
CA VAL A 238 10.44 0.77 20.47
C VAL A 238 10.58 0.21 21.88
N LEU A 239 9.46 -0.21 22.52
CA LEU A 239 9.46 -0.79 23.87
C LEU A 239 10.37 -2.01 24.01
N ARG A 240 10.43 -2.84 22.99
CA ARG A 240 11.28 -4.04 22.99
C ARG A 240 12.79 -3.76 22.95
N THR A 241 13.19 -2.56 22.57
CA THR A 241 14.60 -2.18 22.54
C THR A 241 15.15 -1.96 23.96
N ASP A 242 14.30 -1.56 24.90
CA ASP A 242 14.65 -1.41 26.31
C ASP A 242 14.31 -2.68 27.10
N PRO A 243 15.27 -3.32 27.79
CA PRO A 243 15.04 -4.50 28.62
C PRO A 243 13.92 -4.31 29.65
N ALA A 244 13.77 -3.12 30.23
CA ALA A 244 12.77 -2.83 31.27
C ALA A 244 11.33 -2.86 30.75
N THR A 245 11.12 -2.60 29.45
CA THR A 245 9.77 -2.52 28.83
C THR A 245 9.53 -3.60 27.79
N ARG A 246 10.45 -4.55 27.67
CA ARG A 246 10.42 -5.62 26.63
C ARG A 246 9.16 -6.46 26.67
N GLU A 247 8.71 -6.88 27.85
CA GLU A 247 7.49 -7.69 28.00
C GLU A 247 6.24 -6.91 27.57
N ASP A 248 6.17 -5.63 27.86
CA ASP A 248 5.09 -4.75 27.38
C ASP A 248 5.09 -4.66 25.86
N GLY A 249 6.27 -4.57 25.26
CA GLY A 249 6.44 -4.61 23.81
C GLY A 249 5.95 -5.92 23.20
N LEU A 250 6.22 -7.08 23.82
CA LEU A 250 5.73 -8.38 23.35
C LEU A 250 4.19 -8.47 23.42
N ARG A 251 3.58 -8.01 24.53
CA ARG A 251 2.11 -7.96 24.65
C ARG A 251 1.46 -7.11 23.56
N LEU A 252 2.05 -5.95 23.25
CA LEU A 252 1.56 -5.10 22.17
C LEU A 252 1.72 -5.74 20.79
N LEU A 253 2.77 -6.53 20.54
CA LEU A 253 2.90 -7.30 19.30
C LEU A 253 1.78 -8.35 19.18
N ASP A 254 1.41 -9.00 20.28
CA ASP A 254 0.31 -9.97 20.31
C ASP A 254 -1.03 -9.31 20.01
N GLU A 255 -1.30 -8.15 20.60
CA GLU A 255 -2.48 -7.35 20.29
C GLU A 255 -2.51 -6.93 18.82
N ALA A 256 -1.42 -6.40 18.29
CA ALA A 256 -1.31 -6.01 16.89
C ALA A 256 -1.51 -7.20 15.94
N ALA A 257 -0.96 -8.37 16.28
CA ALA A 257 -1.13 -9.59 15.49
C ALA A 257 -2.59 -10.07 15.46
N GLN A 258 -3.30 -10.02 16.60
CA GLN A 258 -4.72 -10.38 16.66
C GLN A 258 -5.57 -9.46 15.78
N ILE A 259 -5.34 -8.15 15.84
CA ILE A 259 -6.04 -7.19 14.98
C ILE A 259 -5.69 -7.45 13.51
N ALA A 260 -4.41 -7.64 13.18
CA ALA A 260 -3.97 -7.90 11.82
C ALA A 260 -4.57 -9.19 11.24
N ALA A 261 -4.65 -10.27 12.04
CA ALA A 261 -5.29 -11.52 11.66
C ALA A 261 -6.79 -11.34 11.40
N ARG A 262 -7.49 -10.67 12.32
CA ARG A 262 -8.93 -10.39 12.19
C ARG A 262 -9.29 -9.66 10.92
N PHE A 263 -8.45 -8.74 10.47
CA PHE A 263 -8.70 -7.90 9.28
C PHE A 263 -7.94 -8.38 8.03
N GLY A 264 -7.31 -9.55 8.06
CA GLY A 264 -6.61 -10.13 6.90
C GLY A 264 -5.38 -9.32 6.44
N LEU A 265 -4.72 -8.60 7.35
CA LEU A 265 -3.55 -7.76 7.08
C LEU A 265 -2.27 -8.61 7.01
N GLY A 266 -2.18 -9.49 6.02
CA GLY A 266 -1.13 -10.51 5.93
C GLY A 266 0.30 -9.96 5.86
N HIS A 267 0.49 -8.78 5.25
CA HIS A 267 1.81 -8.13 5.28
C HIS A 267 2.21 -7.69 6.70
N GLN A 268 1.28 -7.10 7.45
CA GLN A 268 1.53 -6.67 8.82
C GLN A 268 1.83 -7.85 9.74
N LEU A 269 1.09 -8.96 9.59
CA LEU A 269 1.37 -10.20 10.32
C LEU A 269 2.81 -10.67 10.10
N ARG A 270 3.26 -10.77 8.85
CA ARG A 270 4.65 -11.15 8.56
C ARG A 270 5.69 -10.19 9.15
N SER A 271 5.39 -8.87 9.14
CA SER A 271 6.26 -7.87 9.76
C SER A 271 6.35 -8.07 11.28
N ILE A 272 5.23 -8.33 11.95
CA ILE A 272 5.18 -8.60 13.39
C ILE A 272 5.97 -9.89 13.72
N GLU A 273 5.77 -10.94 12.96
CA GLU A 273 6.51 -12.21 13.14
C GLU A 273 8.01 -12.04 12.92
N ALA A 274 8.42 -11.23 11.93
CA ALA A 274 9.83 -10.92 11.72
C ALA A 274 10.43 -10.16 12.92
N ILE A 275 9.69 -9.21 13.48
CA ILE A 275 10.10 -8.48 14.68
C ILE A 275 10.24 -9.45 15.89
N ARG A 276 9.37 -10.43 16.04
CA ARG A 276 9.46 -11.45 17.11
C ARG A 276 10.72 -12.30 16.98
N ARG A 277 10.97 -12.87 15.79
CA ARG A 277 12.12 -13.76 15.52
C ARG A 277 13.47 -13.11 15.76
N THR A 278 13.65 -11.85 15.37
CA THR A 278 14.91 -11.11 15.55
C THR A 278 15.36 -11.05 17.02
N CYS A 279 14.51 -11.38 17.96
CA CYS A 279 14.82 -11.39 19.40
C CYS A 279 15.09 -12.76 19.96
N GLU A 280 14.49 -13.80 19.43
CA GLU A 280 14.80 -15.17 19.83
C GLU A 280 16.25 -15.49 19.46
N ASP A 281 16.70 -15.03 18.26
CA ASP A 281 18.06 -15.19 17.78
C ASP A 281 19.09 -14.41 18.61
N ALA A 282 18.74 -13.22 19.14
CA ALA A 282 19.63 -12.41 19.98
C ALA A 282 19.85 -13.03 21.38
N PHE A 283 18.90 -13.82 21.89
CA PHE A 283 19.04 -14.52 23.16
C PHE A 283 19.88 -15.79 23.06
N THR A 284 19.72 -16.54 21.98
CA THR A 284 20.51 -17.76 21.77
C THR A 284 22.00 -17.49 21.52
N SER A 285 22.34 -16.26 21.05
CA SER A 285 23.74 -15.86 20.82
C SER A 285 24.46 -15.30 22.07
N THR A 286 23.76 -15.02 23.16
CA THR A 286 24.36 -14.44 24.38
C THR A 286 24.70 -15.51 25.43
N ASP A 287 24.22 -16.73 25.24
CA ASP A 287 24.48 -17.87 26.13
C ASP A 287 25.64 -18.79 25.66
N HIS A 288 26.48 -18.33 24.75
CA HIS A 288 27.72 -18.96 24.32
C HIS A 288 28.89 -17.98 24.48
#